data_bf57f65216e4aadf8d69b06dadad5a09
#
_entry.id   bf57f65216e4aadf8d69b06dadad5a09
#
_cell.length_a   1.000
_cell.length_b   1.000
_cell.length_c   1.000
_cell.angle_alpha   90.00
_cell.angle_beta   90.00
_cell.angle_gamma   90.00
#
_symmetry.space_group_name_H-M   'P 1'
#
loop_
_entity.id
_entity.type
_entity.pdbx_description
1 polymer ?
#
loop_
_entity_poly.entity_id
_entity_poly.type
_entity_poly.pdbx_seq_one_letter_code
_entity_poly.pdbx_strand_id
1 'polypeptide(L)'
;MEASPALSTLGSLPSAFAAACRHARTDSELFDRCREALVLRFGSDRIWFRVTSPGALMTLTPPPEWVASGSVEVIRLTSGQTDLAIHADPAVAPELRSQAMPIALGLSVMLELHSVLRDRQDQLDDAVFQLRALRQVARLLSSVHSAEETENLVLDFMAEVFFCWWACLYRPEGDAYLPKVVRSLKGAMSLAPVPREALNRALPPDSPVSRTEDAQIARLLPPTAQLVVSLDAGAERLAVLTLGPRLHDQGFGAAECELAGTLAFAAAIALKNAQLVEQLQSAATTDSLTGLANRRAMEERLEAELSRTKRHQIITSVVALDIDHFKQVNDTLGHAGGDRLLVSISNVLKQQCRTLDAVGRMGGDEFLVILPMTTAEEAVTFVQRAQRAVARIGIDAPEYGLPTLSIGIAEAPRHGPTRDLIMAAADAALYRAKRAGRDTVELAEDL
;
A
#
# COMPACT_ATOMS: atom_id res chain seq x y z
N MET A 1 -18.39 7.74 45.17
CA MET A 1 -17.41 7.03 46.01
C MET A 1 -18.09 5.74 46.49
N GLU A 2 -18.22 4.76 45.60
CA GLU A 2 -18.74 3.44 45.93
C GLU A 2 -17.58 2.52 46.20
N ALA A 3 -17.46 2.06 47.43
CA ALA A 3 -16.44 1.07 47.81
C ALA A 3 -16.72 -0.24 47.06
N SER A 4 -15.70 -0.70 46.32
CA SER A 4 -15.75 -1.95 45.54
C SER A 4 -16.07 -3.12 46.48
N PRO A 5 -17.15 -3.89 46.26
CA PRO A 5 -17.61 -4.95 47.18
C PRO A 5 -16.71 -6.21 47.23
N ALA A 6 -15.59 -6.24 46.55
CA ALA A 6 -14.78 -7.46 46.35
C ALA A 6 -13.76 -7.74 47.47
N LEU A 7 -13.50 -6.80 48.39
CA LEU A 7 -12.42 -6.95 49.38
C LEU A 7 -12.89 -7.44 50.77
N SER A 8 -14.22 -7.40 51.06
CA SER A 8 -14.74 -7.80 52.37
C SER A 8 -14.81 -9.34 52.61
N THR A 9 -14.49 -10.17 51.62
CA THR A 9 -14.54 -11.65 51.70
C THR A 9 -13.17 -12.32 51.71
N LEU A 10 -12.07 -11.58 51.70
CA LEU A 10 -10.72 -12.18 51.61
C LEU A 10 -10.15 -12.42 53.02
N GLY A 11 -10.24 -13.64 53.51
CA GLY A 11 -9.91 -14.10 54.87
C GLY A 11 -8.38 -14.07 55.20
N SER A 12 -7.47 -13.66 54.30
CA SER A 12 -6.06 -13.55 54.60
C SER A 12 -5.37 -12.49 53.73
N LEU A 13 -4.33 -11.84 54.26
CA LEU A 13 -3.51 -10.84 53.52
C LEU A 13 -2.91 -11.39 52.21
N PRO A 14 -2.40 -12.64 52.14
CA PRO A 14 -1.91 -13.19 50.88
C PRO A 14 -2.99 -13.28 49.79
N SER A 15 -4.23 -13.57 50.16
CA SER A 15 -5.36 -13.60 49.20
C SER A 15 -5.72 -12.22 48.69
N ALA A 16 -5.66 -11.21 49.57
CA ALA A 16 -5.90 -9.82 49.20
C ALA A 16 -4.82 -9.26 48.26
N PHE A 17 -3.57 -9.58 48.53
CA PHE A 17 -2.45 -9.19 47.65
C PHE A 17 -2.49 -9.92 46.30
N ALA A 18 -2.84 -11.20 46.28
CA ALA A 18 -3.01 -11.93 45.02
C ALA A 18 -4.20 -11.38 44.20
N ALA A 19 -5.25 -10.91 44.84
CA ALA A 19 -6.36 -10.24 44.15
C ALA A 19 -5.92 -8.86 43.61
N ALA A 20 -5.16 -8.08 44.36
CA ALA A 20 -4.60 -6.81 43.90
C ALA A 20 -3.74 -7.00 42.64
N CYS A 21 -2.90 -8.04 42.61
CA CYS A 21 -2.05 -8.38 41.48
C CYS A 21 -2.85 -8.69 40.20
N ARG A 22 -3.96 -9.46 40.30
CA ARG A 22 -4.76 -9.81 39.14
C ARG A 22 -5.49 -8.63 38.48
N HIS A 23 -5.74 -7.57 39.21
CA HIS A 23 -6.57 -6.45 38.74
C HIS A 23 -5.79 -5.16 38.52
N ALA A 24 -4.54 -5.08 38.93
CA ALA A 24 -3.69 -3.91 38.72
C ALA A 24 -3.11 -3.90 37.30
N ARG A 25 -3.25 -2.74 36.62
CA ARG A 25 -2.67 -2.51 35.30
C ARG A 25 -1.33 -1.79 35.35
N THR A 26 -1.05 -1.08 36.42
CA THR A 26 0.19 -0.34 36.65
C THR A 26 0.75 -0.66 38.02
N ASP A 27 2.06 -0.41 38.22
CA ASP A 27 2.71 -0.58 39.52
C ASP A 27 2.08 0.30 40.59
N SER A 28 1.71 1.55 40.22
CA SER A 28 1.01 2.46 41.13
C SER A 28 -0.30 1.88 41.63
N GLU A 29 -1.15 1.40 40.72
CA GLU A 29 -2.43 0.77 41.07
C GLU A 29 -2.27 -0.49 41.92
N LEU A 30 -1.21 -1.26 41.66
CA LEU A 30 -0.87 -2.45 42.44
C LEU A 30 -0.58 -2.07 43.92
N PHE A 31 0.31 -1.09 44.12
CA PHE A 31 0.68 -0.64 45.45
C PHE A 31 -0.48 0.03 46.19
N ASP A 32 -1.30 0.81 45.50
CA ASP A 32 -2.49 1.43 46.09
C ASP A 32 -3.46 0.37 46.59
N ARG A 33 -3.73 -0.67 45.81
CA ARG A 33 -4.59 -1.78 46.22
C ARG A 33 -4.02 -2.60 47.39
N CYS A 34 -2.69 -2.76 47.42
CA CYS A 34 -2.03 -3.41 48.54
C CYS A 34 -2.08 -2.57 49.80
N ARG A 35 -1.94 -1.24 49.69
CA ARG A 35 -2.12 -0.31 50.80
C ARG A 35 -3.55 -0.37 51.32
N GLU A 36 -4.56 -0.37 50.45
CA GLU A 36 -5.96 -0.51 50.84
C GLU A 36 -6.23 -1.81 51.62
N ALA A 37 -5.62 -2.94 51.19
CA ALA A 37 -5.74 -4.20 51.90
C ALA A 37 -5.15 -4.14 53.33
N LEU A 38 -4.02 -3.47 53.49
CA LEU A 38 -3.40 -3.24 54.82
C LEU A 38 -4.25 -2.26 55.67
N VAL A 39 -4.74 -1.17 55.08
CA VAL A 39 -5.62 -0.20 55.77
C VAL A 39 -6.89 -0.90 56.29
N LEU A 40 -7.52 -1.73 55.46
CA LEU A 40 -8.69 -2.50 55.88
C LEU A 40 -8.38 -3.52 56.99
N ARG A 41 -7.22 -4.17 56.95
CA ARG A 41 -6.82 -5.18 57.93
C ARG A 41 -6.47 -4.60 59.28
N PHE A 42 -5.76 -3.44 59.30
CA PHE A 42 -5.27 -2.81 60.53
C PHE A 42 -6.13 -1.65 61.02
N GLY A 43 -7.19 -1.34 60.27
CA GLY A 43 -8.17 -0.29 60.67
C GLY A 43 -7.59 1.14 60.72
N SER A 44 -6.51 1.40 59.99
CA SER A 44 -5.84 2.69 59.98
C SER A 44 -5.44 3.10 58.56
N ASP A 45 -5.78 4.31 58.17
CA ASP A 45 -5.36 4.96 56.95
C ASP A 45 -3.93 5.50 56.97
N ARG A 46 -3.30 5.48 58.14
CA ARG A 46 -1.89 5.93 58.36
C ARG A 46 -0.86 4.85 58.07
N ILE A 47 -0.99 4.21 56.90
CA ILE A 47 -0.02 3.28 56.29
C ILE A 47 0.38 3.84 54.94
N TRP A 48 1.67 3.99 54.70
CA TRP A 48 2.19 4.58 53.47
C TRP A 48 3.35 3.75 52.93
N PHE A 49 3.41 3.64 51.60
CA PHE A 49 4.44 2.88 50.89
C PHE A 49 5.44 3.85 50.23
N ARG A 50 6.71 3.64 50.47
CA ARG A 50 7.79 4.27 49.70
C ARG A 50 8.38 3.23 48.79
N VAL A 51 8.33 3.44 47.49
CA VAL A 51 8.90 2.56 46.47
C VAL A 51 10.06 3.31 45.80
N THR A 52 11.20 2.65 45.68
CA THR A 52 12.36 3.19 44.99
C THR A 52 12.82 2.18 43.97
N SER A 53 12.88 2.58 42.67
CA SER A 53 13.42 1.77 41.57
C SER A 53 14.53 2.54 40.86
N PRO A 54 15.59 1.90 40.35
CA PRO A 54 16.62 2.56 39.57
C PRO A 54 16.02 3.22 38.33
N GLY A 55 16.11 4.55 38.21
CA GLY A 55 15.65 5.33 37.10
C GLY A 55 14.29 6.04 37.23
N ALA A 56 13.51 5.72 38.26
CA ALA A 56 12.32 6.51 38.63
C ALA A 56 12.19 6.54 40.14
N LEU A 57 12.25 7.73 40.73
CA LEU A 57 11.73 7.95 42.08
C LEU A 57 10.21 7.90 41.97
N MET A 58 9.63 6.72 41.95
CA MET A 58 8.18 6.55 42.06
C MET A 58 7.78 6.69 43.53
N THR A 59 7.70 7.93 44.00
CA THR A 59 6.81 8.23 45.12
C THR A 59 5.39 8.12 44.58
N LEU A 60 4.73 7.00 44.86
CA LEU A 60 3.36 6.69 44.39
C LEU A 60 2.33 7.71 44.80
N THR A 61 2.61 8.48 45.84
CA THR A 61 1.93 9.69 46.27
C THR A 61 2.93 10.52 47.05
N PRO A 62 2.86 11.89 47.04
CA PRO A 62 3.70 12.65 47.94
C PRO A 62 3.47 12.16 49.35
N PRO A 63 4.52 12.04 50.17
CA PRO A 63 4.36 11.54 51.52
C PRO A 63 3.36 12.44 52.27
N PRO A 64 2.35 11.86 52.93
CA PRO A 64 1.43 12.62 53.72
C PRO A 64 2.20 13.37 54.81
N GLU A 65 1.71 14.54 55.24
CA GLU A 65 2.36 15.37 56.28
C GLU A 65 2.73 14.58 57.56
N TRP A 66 1.89 13.59 57.94
CA TRP A 66 2.14 12.74 59.10
C TRP A 66 3.35 11.83 58.94
N VAL A 67 3.77 11.48 57.71
CA VAL A 67 5.00 10.70 57.47
C VAL A 67 6.23 11.51 57.81
N ALA A 68 6.22 12.81 57.51
CA ALA A 68 7.31 13.72 57.86
C ALA A 68 7.39 14.03 59.37
N SER A 69 6.22 14.00 60.07
CA SER A 69 6.12 14.39 61.45
C SER A 69 6.32 13.31 62.52
N GLY A 70 6.59 12.03 62.11
CA GLY A 70 6.87 10.98 63.12
C GLY A 70 6.46 9.55 62.68
N SER A 71 6.45 9.23 61.43
CA SER A 71 6.24 7.84 60.97
C SER A 71 7.39 6.92 61.31
N VAL A 72 7.07 5.66 61.52
CA VAL A 72 8.08 4.59 61.79
C VAL A 72 8.14 3.67 60.56
N GLU A 73 9.35 3.42 60.05
CA GLU A 73 9.55 2.38 59.03
C GLU A 73 9.39 1.03 59.74
N VAL A 74 8.44 0.22 59.20
CA VAL A 74 8.05 -1.04 59.84
C VAL A 74 8.66 -2.22 59.07
N ILE A 75 8.61 -2.16 57.76
CA ILE A 75 9.02 -3.23 56.87
C ILE A 75 9.82 -2.59 55.73
N ARG A 76 10.98 -3.21 55.40
CA ARG A 76 11.75 -2.91 54.19
C ARG A 76 11.97 -4.20 53.42
N LEU A 77 11.66 -4.15 52.12
CA LEU A 77 11.87 -5.27 51.21
C LEU A 77 12.66 -4.80 50.02
N THR A 78 13.59 -5.61 49.57
CA THR A 78 14.29 -5.45 48.31
C THR A 78 13.97 -6.64 47.44
N SER A 79 13.34 -6.41 46.29
CA SER A 79 13.05 -7.44 45.30
C SER A 79 13.58 -6.99 43.93
N GLY A 80 14.64 -7.67 43.47
CA GLY A 80 15.36 -7.26 42.26
C GLY A 80 15.94 -5.86 42.39
N GLN A 81 15.49 -4.93 41.59
CA GLN A 81 15.91 -3.51 41.61
C GLN A 81 14.92 -2.59 42.33
N THR A 82 13.90 -3.12 42.97
CA THR A 82 12.83 -2.34 43.63
C THR A 82 12.99 -2.45 45.16
N ASP A 83 13.16 -1.32 45.82
CA ASP A 83 13.11 -1.22 47.28
C ASP A 83 11.73 -0.69 47.69
N LEU A 84 11.06 -1.43 48.55
CA LEU A 84 9.78 -1.08 49.14
C LEU A 84 9.92 -0.88 50.62
N ALA A 85 9.54 0.28 51.13
CA ALA A 85 9.47 0.52 52.57
C ALA A 85 8.03 0.85 52.97
N ILE A 86 7.56 0.23 54.06
CA ILE A 86 6.25 0.48 54.64
C ILE A 86 6.41 1.36 55.88
N HIS A 87 5.81 2.53 55.86
CA HIS A 87 5.77 3.46 56.97
C HIS A 87 4.39 3.42 57.61
N ALA A 88 4.34 3.46 58.92
CA ALA A 88 3.11 3.50 59.70
C ALA A 88 3.18 4.51 60.85
N ASP A 89 1.99 4.94 61.32
CA ASP A 89 1.85 5.70 62.57
C ASP A 89 2.42 4.88 63.75
N PRO A 90 3.13 5.49 64.71
CA PRO A 90 3.66 4.80 65.90
C PRO A 90 2.62 3.96 66.67
N ALA A 91 1.34 4.35 66.63
CA ALA A 91 0.27 3.61 67.30
C ALA A 91 -0.04 2.26 66.65
N VAL A 92 0.12 2.15 65.35
CA VAL A 92 -0.17 0.93 64.53
C VAL A 92 1.10 0.10 64.31
N ALA A 93 2.25 0.70 64.41
CA ALA A 93 3.55 0.09 64.12
C ALA A 93 3.81 -1.22 64.90
N PRO A 94 3.50 -1.37 66.21
CA PRO A 94 3.73 -2.62 66.93
C PRO A 94 2.94 -3.81 66.38
N GLU A 95 1.67 -3.58 66.02
CA GLU A 95 0.77 -4.64 65.46
C GLU A 95 1.23 -5.03 64.07
N LEU A 96 1.57 -4.03 63.24
CA LEU A 96 2.08 -4.27 61.89
C LEU A 96 3.45 -5.06 61.95
N ARG A 97 4.33 -4.75 62.93
CA ARG A 97 5.59 -5.46 63.17
C ARG A 97 5.37 -6.92 63.57
N SER A 98 4.32 -7.20 64.35
CA SER A 98 4.05 -8.59 64.73
C SER A 98 3.67 -9.48 63.55
N GLN A 99 3.22 -8.90 62.46
CA GLN A 99 2.88 -9.57 61.20
C GLN A 99 3.83 -9.24 60.05
N ALA A 100 5.00 -8.66 60.34
CA ALA A 100 5.95 -8.21 59.37
C ALA A 100 6.40 -9.30 58.38
N MET A 101 6.67 -10.51 58.85
CA MET A 101 7.12 -11.64 58.03
C MET A 101 6.02 -12.11 57.01
N PRO A 102 4.78 -12.38 57.43
CA PRO A 102 3.72 -12.70 56.48
C PRO A 102 3.44 -11.60 55.46
N ILE A 103 3.50 -10.33 55.89
CA ILE A 103 3.28 -9.17 54.98
C ILE A 103 4.43 -9.07 53.97
N ALA A 104 5.69 -9.17 54.45
CA ALA A 104 6.89 -9.13 53.63
C ALA A 104 6.89 -10.23 52.57
N LEU A 105 6.61 -11.47 53.02
CA LEU A 105 6.53 -12.63 52.10
C LEU A 105 5.43 -12.45 51.09
N GLY A 106 4.25 -12.01 51.51
CA GLY A 106 3.10 -11.80 50.61
C GLY A 106 3.38 -10.71 49.56
N LEU A 107 3.97 -9.61 49.95
CA LEU A 107 4.37 -8.52 49.05
C LEU A 107 5.48 -8.91 48.10
N SER A 108 6.49 -9.67 48.58
CA SER A 108 7.60 -10.15 47.74
C SER A 108 7.08 -11.10 46.62
N VAL A 109 6.28 -12.10 46.99
CA VAL A 109 5.67 -13.03 46.04
C VAL A 109 4.79 -12.29 45.02
N MET A 110 4.05 -11.28 45.50
CA MET A 110 3.17 -10.49 44.65
C MET A 110 3.96 -9.64 43.63
N LEU A 111 5.04 -8.98 44.07
CA LEU A 111 5.90 -8.21 43.19
C LEU A 111 6.53 -9.07 42.11
N GLU A 112 7.04 -10.25 42.49
CA GLU A 112 7.60 -11.21 41.55
C GLU A 112 6.53 -11.72 40.56
N LEU A 113 5.34 -12.06 41.05
CA LEU A 113 4.23 -12.51 40.19
C LEU A 113 3.78 -11.40 39.23
N HIS A 114 3.70 -10.15 39.69
CA HIS A 114 3.30 -9.03 38.84
C HIS A 114 4.35 -8.76 37.74
N SER A 115 5.64 -8.81 38.07
CA SER A 115 6.72 -8.70 37.09
C SER A 115 6.62 -9.79 36.01
N VAL A 116 6.45 -11.05 36.42
CA VAL A 116 6.31 -12.17 35.49
C VAL A 116 5.05 -12.03 34.61
N LEU A 117 3.94 -11.58 35.19
CA LEU A 117 2.71 -11.36 34.41
C LEU A 117 2.87 -10.22 33.40
N ARG A 118 3.54 -9.14 33.78
CA ARG A 118 3.83 -8.02 32.88
C ARG A 118 4.71 -8.48 31.71
N ASP A 119 5.84 -9.16 32.01
CA ASP A 119 6.73 -9.68 30.98
C ASP A 119 6.01 -10.61 30.02
N ARG A 120 5.08 -11.44 30.54
CA ARG A 120 4.24 -12.32 29.70
C ARG A 120 3.23 -11.55 28.85
N GLN A 121 2.65 -10.50 29.41
CA GLN A 121 1.73 -9.63 28.68
C GLN A 121 2.44 -8.94 27.52
N ASP A 122 3.62 -8.35 27.79
CA ASP A 122 4.43 -7.68 26.78
C ASP A 122 4.86 -8.67 25.67
N GLN A 123 5.26 -9.90 26.03
CA GLN A 123 5.57 -10.96 25.06
C GLN A 123 4.36 -11.37 24.21
N LEU A 124 3.16 -11.41 24.80
CA LEU A 124 1.94 -11.72 24.07
C LEU A 124 1.54 -10.59 23.11
N ASP A 125 1.66 -9.35 23.56
CA ASP A 125 1.33 -8.18 22.74
C ASP A 125 2.30 -8.09 21.55
N ASP A 126 3.59 -8.34 21.76
CA ASP A 126 4.58 -8.45 20.68
C ASP A 126 4.26 -9.60 19.70
N ALA A 127 3.89 -10.78 20.21
CA ALA A 127 3.54 -11.91 19.36
C ALA A 127 2.27 -11.66 18.53
N VAL A 128 1.25 -11.05 19.13
CA VAL A 128 0.02 -10.64 18.42
C VAL A 128 0.33 -9.61 17.35
N PHE A 129 1.20 -8.64 17.66
CA PHE A 129 1.63 -7.63 16.69
C PHE A 129 2.38 -8.27 15.51
N GLN A 130 3.32 -9.17 15.77
CA GLN A 130 4.03 -9.91 14.71
C GLN A 130 3.11 -10.77 13.86
N LEU A 131 2.14 -11.46 14.46
CA LEU A 131 1.14 -12.26 13.72
C LEU A 131 0.25 -11.40 12.82
N ARG A 132 -0.15 -10.22 13.28
CA ARG A 132 -0.91 -9.27 12.45
C ARG A 132 -0.08 -8.79 11.27
N ALA A 133 1.18 -8.43 11.50
CA ALA A 133 2.10 -8.03 10.45
C ALA A 133 2.30 -9.13 9.39
N LEU A 134 2.57 -10.37 9.83
CA LEU A 134 2.71 -11.54 8.94
C LEU A 134 1.43 -11.81 8.12
N ARG A 135 0.27 -11.72 8.74
CA ARG A 135 -1.01 -11.90 8.04
C ARG A 135 -1.22 -10.87 6.94
N GLN A 136 -0.84 -9.63 7.18
CA GLN A 136 -0.95 -8.56 6.17
C GLN A 136 0.07 -8.74 5.04
N VAL A 137 1.31 -9.11 5.37
CA VAL A 137 2.31 -9.48 4.35
C VAL A 137 1.80 -10.62 3.46
N ALA A 138 1.21 -11.67 4.06
CA ALA A 138 0.62 -12.76 3.30
C ALA A 138 -0.52 -12.28 2.37
N ARG A 139 -1.32 -11.32 2.79
CA ARG A 139 -2.34 -10.69 1.95
C ARG A 139 -1.76 -9.92 0.77
N LEU A 140 -0.73 -9.11 1.01
CA LEU A 140 -0.03 -8.36 -0.05
C LEU A 140 0.58 -9.30 -1.10
N LEU A 141 1.11 -10.45 -0.66
CA LEU A 141 1.77 -11.41 -1.55
C LEU A 141 0.80 -12.36 -2.27
N SER A 142 -0.40 -12.60 -1.73
CA SER A 142 -1.33 -13.63 -2.23
C SER A 142 -2.36 -13.13 -3.24
N SER A 143 -2.52 -11.82 -3.41
CA SER A 143 -3.50 -11.23 -4.31
C SER A 143 -2.80 -10.57 -5.51
N VAL A 144 -3.32 -10.84 -6.71
CA VAL A 144 -2.88 -10.14 -7.93
C VAL A 144 -3.61 -8.81 -7.97
N HIS A 145 -2.94 -7.77 -7.53
CA HIS A 145 -3.40 -6.38 -7.62
C HIS A 145 -2.63 -5.64 -8.72
N SER A 146 -3.18 -4.53 -9.19
CA SER A 146 -2.41 -3.58 -9.98
C SER A 146 -1.29 -2.95 -9.14
N ALA A 147 -0.28 -2.36 -9.80
CA ALA A 147 0.78 -1.67 -9.08
C ALA A 147 0.22 -0.53 -8.21
N GLU A 148 -0.77 0.21 -8.71
CA GLU A 148 -1.43 1.31 -7.98
C GLU A 148 -2.21 0.80 -6.76
N GLU A 149 -2.96 -0.29 -6.89
CA GLU A 149 -3.65 -0.92 -5.75
C GLU A 149 -2.67 -1.43 -4.72
N THR A 150 -1.55 -2.01 -5.15
CA THR A 150 -0.49 -2.50 -4.26
C THR A 150 0.16 -1.34 -3.49
N GLU A 151 0.43 -0.19 -4.13
CA GLU A 151 0.94 1.01 -3.46
C GLU A 151 0.01 1.52 -2.37
N ASN A 152 -1.29 1.58 -2.67
CA ASN A 152 -2.30 1.97 -1.69
C ASN A 152 -2.33 1.01 -0.50
N LEU A 153 -2.36 -0.30 -0.76
CA LEU A 153 -2.37 -1.32 0.28
C LEU A 153 -1.10 -1.30 1.15
N VAL A 154 0.07 -1.12 0.54
CA VAL A 154 1.34 -1.00 1.26
C VAL A 154 1.33 0.21 2.19
N LEU A 155 0.88 1.37 1.69
CA LEU A 155 0.84 2.58 2.51
C LEU A 155 -0.16 2.47 3.65
N ASP A 156 -1.37 1.97 3.39
CA ASP A 156 -2.41 1.75 4.40
C ASP A 156 -1.90 0.80 5.50
N PHE A 157 -1.25 -0.28 5.09
CA PHE A 157 -0.66 -1.25 5.99
C PHE A 157 0.44 -0.63 6.87
N MET A 158 1.39 0.10 6.28
CA MET A 158 2.46 0.73 7.04
C MET A 158 1.93 1.80 8.01
N ALA A 159 0.95 2.60 7.59
CA ALA A 159 0.32 3.60 8.45
C ALA A 159 -0.43 2.96 9.63
N GLU A 160 -1.12 1.84 9.41
CA GLU A 160 -1.85 1.09 10.43
C GLU A 160 -0.90 0.40 11.42
N VAL A 161 0.13 -0.31 10.93
CA VAL A 161 1.09 -1.04 11.78
C VAL A 161 1.83 -0.09 12.71
N PHE A 162 2.26 1.05 12.21
CA PHE A 162 3.04 2.01 13.00
C PHE A 162 2.20 3.07 13.70
N PHE A 163 0.85 3.04 13.53
CA PHE A 163 -0.08 4.01 14.14
C PHE A 163 0.34 5.46 13.90
N CYS A 164 0.60 5.81 12.63
CA CYS A 164 1.09 7.13 12.27
C CYS A 164 -0.05 8.13 12.01
N TRP A 165 0.17 9.41 12.34
CA TRP A 165 -0.72 10.51 11.98
C TRP A 165 -0.83 10.71 10.47
N TRP A 166 0.25 10.44 9.76
CA TRP A 166 0.28 10.47 8.29
C TRP A 166 1.38 9.55 7.76
N ALA A 167 1.20 9.15 6.50
CA ALA A 167 2.17 8.39 5.73
C ALA A 167 2.11 8.81 4.27
N CYS A 168 3.23 8.75 3.56
CA CYS A 168 3.31 9.04 2.13
C CYS A 168 4.20 8.02 1.42
N LEU A 169 3.75 7.59 0.25
CA LEU A 169 4.56 6.82 -0.70
C LEU A 169 4.99 7.73 -1.85
N TYR A 170 6.29 7.80 -2.06
CA TYR A 170 6.93 8.54 -3.15
C TYR A 170 7.42 7.57 -4.22
N ARG A 171 7.13 7.89 -5.50
CA ARG A 171 7.67 7.15 -6.65
C ARG A 171 8.77 7.94 -7.35
N PRO A 172 9.80 7.24 -7.88
CA PRO A 172 10.81 7.89 -8.71
C PRO A 172 10.20 8.26 -10.08
N GLU A 173 10.25 9.55 -10.43
CA GLU A 173 9.90 10.08 -11.75
C GLU A 173 10.96 11.10 -12.18
N GLY A 174 11.69 10.79 -13.26
CA GLY A 174 12.83 11.62 -13.71
C GLY A 174 13.85 11.80 -12.58
N ASP A 175 14.17 13.06 -12.27
CA ASP A 175 15.17 13.44 -11.27
C ASP A 175 14.61 13.62 -9.85
N ALA A 176 13.34 13.29 -9.62
CA ALA A 176 12.69 13.47 -8.32
C ALA A 176 11.88 12.23 -7.90
N TYR A 177 11.63 12.14 -6.59
CA TYR A 177 10.60 11.32 -6.02
C TYR A 177 9.35 12.16 -5.84
N LEU A 178 8.25 11.78 -6.52
CA LEU A 178 6.98 12.45 -6.45
C LEU A 178 6.04 11.77 -5.44
N PRO A 179 5.32 12.51 -4.60
CA PRO A 179 4.32 11.92 -3.71
C PRO A 179 3.16 11.39 -4.56
N LYS A 180 2.89 10.08 -4.46
CA LYS A 180 1.81 9.40 -5.22
C LYS A 180 0.61 9.08 -4.35
N VAL A 181 0.85 8.50 -3.19
CA VAL A 181 -0.21 8.14 -2.25
C VAL A 181 0.08 8.80 -0.92
N VAL A 182 -0.93 9.46 -0.36
CA VAL A 182 -0.83 10.12 0.95
C VAL A 182 -2.00 9.67 1.81
N ARG A 183 -1.72 9.34 3.05
CA ARG A 183 -2.73 9.09 4.11
C ARG A 183 -2.49 10.04 5.25
N SER A 184 -3.53 10.67 5.73
CA SER A 184 -3.44 11.61 6.86
C SER A 184 -4.74 11.61 7.66
N LEU A 185 -4.63 11.47 8.98
CA LEU A 185 -5.76 11.55 9.90
C LEU A 185 -6.16 13.01 10.21
N LYS A 186 -5.33 13.99 9.88
CA LYS A 186 -5.56 15.41 10.15
C LYS A 186 -6.08 16.19 8.92
N GLY A 187 -6.49 15.51 7.86
CA GLY A 187 -7.00 16.13 6.63
C GLY A 187 -5.99 16.12 5.48
N ALA A 188 -6.29 16.86 4.41
CA ALA A 188 -5.46 16.91 3.22
C ALA A 188 -4.07 17.48 3.52
N MET A 189 -3.03 16.79 3.06
CA MET A 189 -1.64 17.17 3.21
C MET A 189 -1.00 17.28 1.83
N SER A 190 -0.38 18.43 1.54
CA SER A 190 0.40 18.63 0.31
C SER A 190 1.87 18.44 0.63
N LEU A 191 2.52 17.55 -0.11
CA LEU A 191 3.93 17.20 0.05
C LEU A 191 4.70 17.60 -1.20
N ALA A 192 5.92 18.12 -1.01
CA ALA A 192 6.78 18.52 -2.10
C ALA A 192 7.53 17.32 -2.71
N PRO A 193 7.90 17.38 -4.02
CA PRO A 193 8.84 16.45 -4.61
C PRO A 193 10.18 16.46 -3.88
N VAL A 194 10.85 15.30 -3.83
CA VAL A 194 12.16 15.15 -3.19
C VAL A 194 13.21 14.84 -4.25
N PRO A 195 14.35 15.56 -4.33
CA PRO A 195 15.41 15.29 -5.30
C PRO A 195 15.94 13.86 -5.18
N ARG A 196 15.90 13.11 -6.30
CA ARG A 196 16.20 11.67 -6.34
C ARG A 196 17.63 11.37 -5.90
N GLU A 197 18.60 12.09 -6.44
CA GLU A 197 20.01 11.86 -6.13
C GLU A 197 20.33 12.17 -4.66
N ALA A 198 19.78 13.26 -4.14
CA ALA A 198 19.98 13.64 -2.74
C ALA A 198 19.41 12.60 -1.76
N LEU A 199 18.19 12.12 -2.03
CA LEU A 199 17.57 11.09 -1.17
C LEU A 199 18.28 9.75 -1.28
N ASN A 200 18.69 9.33 -2.47
CA ASN A 200 19.44 8.08 -2.67
C ASN A 200 20.81 8.11 -1.97
N ARG A 201 21.46 9.27 -1.90
CA ARG A 201 22.72 9.43 -1.16
C ARG A 201 22.50 9.37 0.34
N ALA A 202 21.41 9.97 0.83
CA ALA A 202 21.06 9.99 2.24
C ALA A 202 20.49 8.66 2.75
N LEU A 203 19.92 7.85 1.86
CA LEU A 203 19.32 6.54 2.19
C LEU A 203 19.94 5.47 1.27
N PRO A 204 21.14 4.97 1.59
CA PRO A 204 21.80 3.96 0.77
C PRO A 204 21.09 2.59 0.87
N PRO A 205 21.27 1.71 -0.14
CA PRO A 205 20.61 0.38 -0.16
C PRO A 205 20.93 -0.51 1.05
N ASP A 206 22.14 -0.37 1.62
CA ASP A 206 22.57 -1.14 2.78
C ASP A 206 21.90 -0.67 4.09
N SER A 207 21.24 0.50 4.06
CA SER A 207 20.49 1.06 5.19
C SER A 207 19.12 1.56 4.71
N PRO A 208 18.18 0.64 4.41
CA PRO A 208 16.91 0.98 3.80
C PRO A 208 15.96 1.75 4.72
N VAL A 209 16.28 1.83 6.01
CA VAL A 209 15.47 2.53 7.02
C VAL A 209 16.32 3.57 7.72
N SER A 210 15.82 4.79 7.80
CA SER A 210 16.49 5.85 8.57
C SER A 210 15.48 6.70 9.32
N ARG A 211 15.87 7.12 10.53
CA ARG A 211 15.12 8.12 11.29
C ARG A 211 15.48 9.51 10.78
N THR A 212 14.51 10.42 10.80
CA THR A 212 14.73 11.80 10.35
C THR A 212 15.54 12.67 11.31
N GLU A 213 16.09 12.09 12.38
CA GLU A 213 17.11 12.71 13.22
C GLU A 213 18.43 12.96 12.46
N ASP A 214 18.65 12.22 11.35
CA ASP A 214 19.74 12.51 10.43
C ASP A 214 19.49 13.85 9.73
N ALA A 215 20.41 14.80 9.94
CA ALA A 215 20.31 16.15 9.41
C ALA A 215 20.27 16.24 7.87
N GLN A 216 20.80 15.23 7.16
CA GLN A 216 20.72 15.16 5.70
C GLN A 216 19.32 14.79 5.24
N ILE A 217 18.69 13.81 5.86
CA ILE A 217 17.33 13.35 5.57
C ILE A 217 16.30 14.39 6.01
N ALA A 218 16.47 14.97 7.21
CA ALA A 218 15.56 15.98 7.75
C ALA A 218 15.39 17.21 6.86
N ARG A 219 16.39 17.56 6.06
CA ARG A 219 16.33 18.69 5.11
C ARG A 219 15.57 18.37 3.81
N LEU A 220 15.43 17.10 3.49
CA LEU A 220 14.82 16.63 2.24
C LEU A 220 13.34 16.30 2.40
N LEU A 221 12.93 15.96 3.61
CA LEU A 221 11.58 15.48 3.95
C LEU A 221 10.78 16.53 4.72
N PRO A 222 9.45 16.37 4.81
CA PRO A 222 8.62 17.24 5.64
C PRO A 222 9.14 17.29 7.09
N PRO A 223 9.11 18.45 7.75
CA PRO A 223 9.65 18.61 9.11
C PRO A 223 9.02 17.68 10.16
N THR A 224 7.80 17.18 9.87
CA THR A 224 7.09 16.25 10.74
C THR A 224 7.32 14.78 10.37
N ALA A 225 8.14 14.47 9.38
CA ALA A 225 8.53 13.09 9.09
C ALA A 225 9.42 12.57 10.23
N GLN A 226 9.20 11.33 10.65
CA GLN A 226 9.99 10.69 11.71
C GLN A 226 10.74 9.45 11.23
N LEU A 227 10.22 8.77 10.22
CA LEU A 227 10.86 7.60 9.62
C LEU A 227 10.78 7.67 8.11
N VAL A 228 11.85 7.28 7.45
CA VAL A 228 11.91 7.05 6.00
C VAL A 228 12.36 5.62 5.73
N VAL A 229 11.71 4.99 4.74
CA VAL A 229 11.92 3.58 4.41
C VAL A 229 11.96 3.43 2.91
N SER A 230 13.01 2.81 2.36
CA SER A 230 13.07 2.50 0.93
C SER A 230 12.43 1.14 0.62
N LEU A 231 11.76 1.07 -0.51
CA LEU A 231 11.25 -0.16 -1.10
C LEU A 231 12.17 -0.56 -2.27
N ASP A 232 13.16 -1.37 -1.96
CA ASP A 232 14.21 -1.76 -2.90
C ASP A 232 14.02 -3.22 -3.36
N ALA A 233 14.02 -3.46 -4.68
CA ALA A 233 14.02 -4.79 -5.29
C ALA A 233 15.36 -5.03 -6.00
N GLY A 234 16.30 -5.64 -5.31
CA GLY A 234 17.68 -5.74 -5.75
C GLY A 234 18.34 -4.36 -5.79
N ALA A 235 18.87 -3.97 -6.96
CA ALA A 235 19.50 -2.66 -7.16
C ALA A 235 18.49 -1.55 -7.53
N GLU A 236 17.23 -1.89 -7.75
CA GLU A 236 16.20 -0.95 -8.19
C GLU A 236 15.39 -0.44 -6.99
N ARG A 237 15.34 0.87 -6.79
CA ARG A 237 14.45 1.52 -5.82
C ARG A 237 13.10 1.80 -6.46
N LEU A 238 12.07 1.06 -6.02
CA LEU A 238 10.72 1.14 -6.56
C LEU A 238 9.94 2.32 -5.99
N ALA A 239 10.11 2.57 -4.69
CA ALA A 239 9.43 3.66 -3.97
C ALA A 239 10.19 4.02 -2.69
N VAL A 240 9.79 5.12 -2.07
CA VAL A 240 10.21 5.51 -0.73
C VAL A 240 8.98 5.84 0.10
N LEU A 241 8.91 5.29 1.30
CA LEU A 241 7.87 5.58 2.28
C LEU A 241 8.39 6.58 3.30
N THR A 242 7.54 7.55 3.66
CA THR A 242 7.78 8.44 4.80
C THR A 242 6.64 8.31 5.78
N LEU A 243 6.97 8.17 7.05
CA LEU A 243 6.01 8.06 8.14
C LEU A 243 6.15 9.27 9.06
N GLY A 244 5.02 9.85 9.40
CA GLY A 244 4.91 10.95 10.34
C GLY A 244 4.95 10.48 11.80
N PRO A 245 4.61 11.38 12.76
CA PRO A 245 4.57 11.05 14.18
C PRO A 245 3.60 9.91 14.46
N ARG A 246 3.94 9.09 15.46
CA ARG A 246 3.04 8.05 15.96
C ARG A 246 1.90 8.66 16.77
N LEU A 247 0.77 7.96 16.84
CA LEU A 247 -0.40 8.36 17.64
C LEU A 247 -0.10 8.34 19.15
N HIS A 248 0.78 7.46 19.58
CA HIS A 248 1.34 7.41 20.92
C HIS A 248 2.68 8.13 20.91
N ASP A 249 2.93 9.01 21.82
CA ASP A 249 4.05 9.98 21.89
C ASP A 249 5.47 9.36 21.93
N GLN A 250 5.60 8.07 21.67
CA GLN A 250 6.86 7.36 21.55
C GLN A 250 7.34 7.42 20.09
N GLY A 251 8.56 7.91 19.88
CA GLY A 251 9.20 7.89 18.56
C GLY A 251 9.46 6.46 18.05
N PHE A 252 10.10 6.35 16.89
CA PHE A 252 10.52 5.05 16.33
C PHE A 252 11.79 4.56 17.01
N GLY A 253 11.71 3.45 17.75
CA GLY A 253 12.85 2.77 18.37
C GLY A 253 13.57 1.84 17.39
N ALA A 254 14.55 1.08 17.90
CA ALA A 254 15.32 0.12 17.10
C ALA A 254 14.44 -1.03 16.60
N ALA A 255 13.53 -1.53 17.42
CA ALA A 255 12.61 -2.63 17.07
C ALA A 255 11.65 -2.22 15.95
N GLU A 256 11.09 -1.00 16.01
CA GLU A 256 10.22 -0.49 14.95
C GLU A 256 10.98 -0.25 13.64
N CYS A 257 12.23 0.19 13.69
CA CYS A 257 13.08 0.32 12.51
C CYS A 257 13.37 -1.03 11.85
N GLU A 258 13.70 -2.06 12.65
CA GLU A 258 13.92 -3.43 12.16
C GLU A 258 12.65 -4.02 11.52
N LEU A 259 11.51 -3.85 12.19
CA LEU A 259 10.23 -4.25 11.63
C LEU A 259 9.91 -3.50 10.34
N ALA A 260 10.13 -2.18 10.29
CA ALA A 260 9.91 -1.38 9.08
C ALA A 260 10.76 -1.88 7.90
N GLY A 261 12.02 -2.25 8.15
CA GLY A 261 12.88 -2.88 7.14
C GLY A 261 12.35 -4.21 6.62
N THR A 262 11.89 -5.07 7.53
CA THR A 262 11.30 -6.37 7.18
C THR A 262 10.03 -6.20 6.34
N LEU A 263 9.14 -5.30 6.74
CA LEU A 263 7.90 -5.00 6.02
C LEU A 263 8.17 -4.32 4.68
N ALA A 264 9.17 -3.45 4.61
CA ALA A 264 9.59 -2.79 3.38
C ALA A 264 10.09 -3.80 2.33
N PHE A 265 10.86 -4.80 2.76
CA PHE A 265 11.31 -5.87 1.87
C PHE A 265 10.12 -6.66 1.28
N ALA A 266 9.16 -7.05 2.12
CA ALA A 266 7.95 -7.73 1.65
C ALA A 266 7.10 -6.85 0.72
N ALA A 267 6.94 -5.57 1.04
CA ALA A 267 6.25 -4.59 0.23
C ALA A 267 6.93 -4.37 -1.14
N ALA A 268 8.26 -4.30 -1.15
CA ALA A 268 9.04 -4.19 -2.39
C ALA A 268 8.84 -5.41 -3.32
N ILE A 269 8.83 -6.63 -2.76
CA ILE A 269 8.55 -7.85 -3.52
C ILE A 269 7.11 -7.80 -4.09
N ALA A 270 6.12 -7.44 -3.27
CA ALA A 270 4.73 -7.36 -3.72
C ALA A 270 4.56 -6.33 -4.85
N LEU A 271 5.15 -5.15 -4.70
CA LEU A 271 5.11 -4.10 -5.71
C LEU A 271 5.82 -4.49 -7.00
N LYS A 272 7.00 -5.14 -6.89
CA LYS A 272 7.72 -5.64 -8.06
C LYS A 272 6.93 -6.72 -8.80
N ASN A 273 6.30 -7.64 -8.08
CA ASN A 273 5.45 -8.67 -8.68
C ASN A 273 4.25 -8.04 -9.40
N ALA A 274 3.57 -7.06 -8.80
CA ALA A 274 2.47 -6.34 -9.43
C ALA A 274 2.92 -5.66 -10.74
N GLN A 275 4.05 -4.96 -10.72
CA GLN A 275 4.63 -4.34 -11.93
C GLN A 275 5.00 -5.37 -13.01
N LEU A 276 5.58 -6.51 -12.63
CA LEU A 276 5.91 -7.57 -13.58
C LEU A 276 4.65 -8.19 -14.20
N VAL A 277 3.60 -8.40 -13.41
CA VAL A 277 2.32 -8.90 -13.92
C VAL A 277 1.72 -7.89 -14.91
N GLU A 278 1.69 -6.59 -14.59
CA GLU A 278 1.21 -5.55 -15.50
C GLU A 278 2.05 -5.50 -16.80
N GLN A 279 3.37 -5.60 -16.70
CA GLN A 279 4.25 -5.65 -17.86
C GLN A 279 3.97 -6.89 -18.73
N LEU A 280 3.81 -8.06 -18.12
CA LEU A 280 3.46 -9.29 -18.83
C LEU A 280 2.09 -9.19 -19.50
N GLN A 281 1.09 -8.65 -18.81
CA GLN A 281 -0.25 -8.42 -19.38
C GLN A 281 -0.19 -7.42 -20.52
N SER A 282 0.52 -6.31 -20.35
CA SER A 282 0.71 -5.32 -21.40
C SER A 282 1.42 -5.93 -22.61
N ALA A 283 2.51 -6.65 -22.41
CA ALA A 283 3.22 -7.33 -23.50
C ALA A 283 2.36 -8.40 -24.18
N ALA A 284 1.47 -9.05 -23.45
CA ALA A 284 0.54 -10.03 -24.01
C ALA A 284 -0.62 -9.43 -24.79
N THR A 285 -1.00 -8.16 -24.55
CA THR A 285 -2.22 -7.55 -25.10
C THR A 285 -1.99 -6.30 -25.94
N THR A 286 -0.81 -5.66 -25.84
CA THR A 286 -0.52 -4.42 -26.60
C THR A 286 0.65 -4.58 -27.55
N ASP A 287 0.64 -3.83 -28.65
CA ASP A 287 1.77 -3.67 -29.56
C ASP A 287 2.76 -2.66 -28.95
N SER A 288 4.00 -3.08 -28.79
CA SER A 288 5.03 -2.30 -28.07
C SER A 288 5.43 -1.00 -28.77
N LEU A 289 5.25 -0.90 -30.09
CA LEU A 289 5.57 0.31 -30.84
C LEU A 289 4.43 1.34 -30.77
N THR A 290 3.20 0.89 -30.97
CA THR A 290 2.04 1.79 -31.17
C THR A 290 1.19 1.98 -29.92
N GLY A 291 1.33 1.10 -28.91
CA GLY A 291 0.50 1.10 -27.72
C GLY A 291 -0.97 0.74 -27.98
N LEU A 292 -1.31 0.29 -29.18
CA LEU A 292 -2.63 -0.25 -29.51
C LEU A 292 -2.73 -1.71 -29.06
N ALA A 293 -3.97 -2.26 -29.08
CA ALA A 293 -4.14 -3.69 -28.89
C ALA A 293 -3.33 -4.48 -29.96
N ASN A 294 -2.67 -5.55 -29.53
CA ASN A 294 -1.98 -6.43 -30.49
C ASN A 294 -2.96 -7.42 -31.15
N ARG A 295 -2.48 -8.21 -32.10
CA ARG A 295 -3.28 -9.20 -32.83
C ARG A 295 -4.10 -10.08 -31.88
N ARG A 296 -3.43 -10.66 -30.86
CA ARG A 296 -4.09 -11.57 -29.92
C ARG A 296 -5.24 -10.91 -29.17
N ALA A 297 -5.03 -9.72 -28.64
CA ALA A 297 -6.05 -8.97 -27.92
C ALA A 297 -7.23 -8.59 -28.82
N MET A 298 -6.96 -8.24 -30.09
CA MET A 298 -8.01 -7.95 -31.07
C MET A 298 -8.82 -9.18 -31.45
N GLU A 299 -8.19 -10.35 -31.62
CA GLU A 299 -8.87 -11.61 -31.88
C GLU A 299 -9.79 -12.02 -30.72
N GLU A 300 -9.31 -11.94 -29.48
CA GLU A 300 -10.10 -12.20 -28.26
C GLU A 300 -11.28 -11.21 -28.15
N ARG A 301 -11.04 -9.92 -28.42
CA ARG A 301 -12.08 -8.89 -28.41
C ARG A 301 -13.14 -9.14 -29.48
N LEU A 302 -12.74 -9.51 -30.70
CA LEU A 302 -13.66 -9.81 -31.79
C LEU A 302 -14.56 -11.00 -31.44
N GLU A 303 -14.00 -12.08 -30.88
CA GLU A 303 -14.78 -13.25 -30.45
C GLU A 303 -15.83 -12.87 -29.39
N ALA A 304 -15.45 -12.03 -28.43
CA ALA A 304 -16.39 -11.53 -27.41
C ALA A 304 -17.52 -10.70 -28.03
N GLU A 305 -17.21 -9.80 -28.96
CA GLU A 305 -18.23 -8.97 -29.64
C GLU A 305 -19.14 -9.80 -30.56
N LEU A 306 -18.60 -10.78 -31.29
CA LEU A 306 -19.43 -11.69 -32.11
C LEU A 306 -20.36 -12.54 -31.24
N SER A 307 -19.92 -12.96 -30.08
CA SER A 307 -20.77 -13.64 -29.08
C SER A 307 -21.92 -12.75 -28.59
N ARG A 308 -21.65 -11.44 -28.38
CA ARG A 308 -22.71 -10.44 -28.06
C ARG A 308 -23.64 -10.21 -29.22
N THR A 309 -23.10 -10.04 -30.43
CA THR A 309 -23.84 -9.91 -31.68
C THR A 309 -24.88 -11.03 -31.82
N LYS A 310 -24.44 -12.27 -31.65
CA LYS A 310 -25.29 -13.45 -31.68
C LYS A 310 -26.39 -13.47 -30.59
N ARG A 311 -25.98 -13.14 -29.33
CA ARG A 311 -26.89 -13.22 -28.16
C ARG A 311 -27.95 -12.13 -28.19
N HIS A 312 -27.57 -10.91 -28.56
CA HIS A 312 -28.44 -9.73 -28.49
C HIS A 312 -28.98 -9.27 -29.84
N GLN A 313 -28.66 -10.02 -30.92
CA GLN A 313 -29.09 -9.66 -32.30
C GLN A 313 -28.66 -8.24 -32.68
N ILE A 314 -27.48 -7.80 -32.21
CA ILE A 314 -26.90 -6.52 -32.60
C ILE A 314 -25.95 -6.73 -33.78
N ILE A 315 -25.59 -5.63 -34.43
CA ILE A 315 -24.67 -5.62 -35.56
C ILE A 315 -23.28 -5.23 -35.06
N THR A 316 -22.22 -5.78 -35.66
CA THR A 316 -20.86 -5.38 -35.42
C THR A 316 -20.08 -5.32 -36.72
N SER A 317 -19.49 -4.16 -37.01
CA SER A 317 -18.62 -4.02 -38.18
C SER A 317 -17.16 -4.23 -37.81
N VAL A 318 -16.44 -4.83 -38.73
CA VAL A 318 -14.97 -5.05 -38.66
C VAL A 318 -14.35 -4.31 -39.82
N VAL A 319 -13.33 -3.52 -39.55
CA VAL A 319 -12.60 -2.70 -40.52
C VAL A 319 -11.16 -3.13 -40.53
N ALA A 320 -10.70 -3.73 -41.65
CA ALA A 320 -9.31 -4.05 -41.92
C ALA A 320 -8.64 -2.90 -42.67
N LEU A 321 -7.54 -2.40 -42.21
CA LEU A 321 -6.82 -1.25 -42.77
C LEU A 321 -5.37 -1.60 -43.04
N ASP A 322 -4.79 -1.02 -44.10
CA ASP A 322 -3.39 -1.19 -44.47
C ASP A 322 -2.84 0.17 -44.96
N ILE A 323 -1.60 0.49 -44.57
CA ILE A 323 -0.95 1.74 -44.98
C ILE A 323 -0.39 1.56 -46.40
N ASP A 324 -0.91 2.36 -47.31
CA ASP A 324 -0.49 2.29 -48.71
C ASP A 324 1.01 2.65 -48.84
N HIS A 325 1.72 1.84 -49.59
CA HIS A 325 3.14 2.04 -49.91
C HIS A 325 4.08 2.17 -48.69
N PHE A 326 3.72 1.61 -47.53
CA PHE A 326 4.52 1.72 -46.30
C PHE A 326 5.98 1.27 -46.46
N LYS A 327 6.23 0.29 -47.34
CA LYS A 327 7.61 -0.11 -47.64
C LYS A 327 8.43 1.01 -48.26
N GLN A 328 7.84 1.85 -49.14
CA GLN A 328 8.55 3.00 -49.72
C GLN A 328 8.92 4.05 -48.65
N VAL A 329 8.05 4.25 -47.64
CA VAL A 329 8.38 5.10 -46.49
C VAL A 329 9.60 4.58 -45.74
N ASN A 330 9.67 3.27 -45.48
CA ASN A 330 10.82 2.65 -44.83
C ASN A 330 12.10 2.76 -45.70
N ASP A 331 11.96 2.56 -47.01
CA ASP A 331 13.07 2.64 -47.93
C ASP A 331 13.65 4.06 -48.03
N THR A 332 12.77 5.11 -47.88
CA THR A 332 13.16 6.53 -47.99
C THR A 332 13.63 7.11 -46.64
N LEU A 333 12.88 6.88 -45.56
CA LEU A 333 13.08 7.51 -44.22
C LEU A 333 13.75 6.58 -43.21
N GLY A 334 14.08 5.35 -43.62
CA GLY A 334 14.54 4.31 -42.71
C GLY A 334 13.43 3.78 -41.79
N HIS A 335 13.69 2.69 -41.09
CA HIS A 335 12.72 2.09 -40.15
C HIS A 335 12.26 3.06 -39.09
N ALA A 336 13.12 3.93 -38.57
CA ALA A 336 12.72 4.94 -37.59
C ALA A 336 11.68 5.95 -38.13
N GLY A 337 11.71 6.24 -39.46
CA GLY A 337 10.69 7.05 -40.13
C GLY A 337 9.37 6.33 -40.24
N GLY A 338 9.39 5.05 -40.62
CA GLY A 338 8.21 4.18 -40.66
C GLY A 338 7.58 4.01 -39.27
N ASP A 339 8.39 3.80 -38.24
CA ASP A 339 7.92 3.68 -36.87
C ASP A 339 7.17 4.94 -36.39
N ARG A 340 7.72 6.14 -36.70
CA ARG A 340 7.03 7.40 -36.39
C ARG A 340 5.69 7.53 -37.11
N LEU A 341 5.61 7.11 -38.38
CA LEU A 341 4.37 7.10 -39.14
C LEU A 341 3.35 6.14 -38.52
N LEU A 342 3.76 4.89 -38.16
CA LEU A 342 2.90 3.92 -37.47
C LEU A 342 2.33 4.46 -36.16
N VAL A 343 3.16 5.10 -35.33
CA VAL A 343 2.72 5.71 -34.08
C VAL A 343 1.74 6.86 -34.35
N SER A 344 1.98 7.70 -35.37
CA SER A 344 1.12 8.82 -35.71
C SER A 344 -0.25 8.34 -36.19
N ILE A 345 -0.29 7.34 -37.10
CA ILE A 345 -1.55 6.74 -37.58
C ILE A 345 -2.31 6.06 -36.43
N SER A 346 -1.60 5.35 -35.56
CA SER A 346 -2.20 4.70 -34.38
C SER A 346 -2.91 5.69 -33.46
N ASN A 347 -2.27 6.83 -33.20
CA ASN A 347 -2.86 7.91 -32.40
C ASN A 347 -4.11 8.51 -33.08
N VAL A 348 -4.06 8.70 -34.39
CA VAL A 348 -5.22 9.17 -35.16
C VAL A 348 -6.37 8.18 -35.09
N LEU A 349 -6.12 6.91 -35.35
CA LEU A 349 -7.16 5.86 -35.29
C LEU A 349 -7.79 5.78 -33.91
N LYS A 350 -6.95 5.79 -32.86
CA LYS A 350 -7.42 5.78 -31.46
C LYS A 350 -8.31 6.96 -31.13
N GLN A 351 -7.98 8.17 -31.61
CA GLN A 351 -8.80 9.38 -31.40
C GLN A 351 -10.13 9.35 -32.15
N GLN A 352 -10.24 8.60 -33.25
CA GLN A 352 -11.49 8.45 -34.01
C GLN A 352 -12.44 7.42 -33.38
N CYS A 353 -11.92 6.49 -32.54
CA CYS A 353 -12.70 5.45 -31.88
C CYS A 353 -13.50 6.00 -30.71
N ARG A 354 -14.72 5.46 -30.54
CA ARG A 354 -15.57 5.69 -29.36
C ARG A 354 -15.13 4.77 -28.21
N THR A 355 -15.69 4.95 -27.03
CA THR A 355 -15.36 4.14 -25.83
C THR A 355 -15.60 2.63 -26.04
N LEU A 356 -16.61 2.26 -26.84
CA LEU A 356 -16.94 0.85 -27.12
C LEU A 356 -16.15 0.27 -28.29
N ASP A 357 -15.62 1.11 -29.16
CA ASP A 357 -14.82 0.68 -30.31
C ASP A 357 -13.47 0.15 -29.84
N ALA A 358 -12.90 -0.79 -30.61
CA ALA A 358 -11.57 -1.29 -30.37
C ALA A 358 -10.70 -1.08 -31.61
N VAL A 359 -9.44 -0.70 -31.41
CA VAL A 359 -8.43 -0.57 -32.46
C VAL A 359 -7.16 -1.27 -32.07
N GLY A 360 -6.56 -2.01 -33.01
CA GLY A 360 -5.32 -2.75 -32.79
C GLY A 360 -4.47 -2.83 -34.05
N ARG A 361 -3.18 -3.14 -33.82
CA ARG A 361 -2.22 -3.42 -34.89
C ARG A 361 -2.09 -4.93 -35.05
N MET A 362 -2.33 -5.41 -36.25
CA MET A 362 -2.32 -6.85 -36.57
C MET A 362 -0.91 -7.35 -36.94
N GLY A 363 -0.04 -6.46 -37.36
CA GLY A 363 1.36 -6.69 -37.70
C GLY A 363 1.80 -5.83 -38.88
N GLY A 364 3.09 -5.51 -38.97
CA GLY A 364 3.58 -4.66 -40.04
C GLY A 364 2.86 -3.31 -40.10
N ASP A 365 2.17 -3.08 -41.20
CA ASP A 365 1.38 -1.90 -41.56
C ASP A 365 -0.13 -2.13 -41.50
N GLU A 366 -0.57 -3.29 -40.97
CA GLU A 366 -1.97 -3.69 -40.88
C GLU A 366 -2.61 -3.33 -39.54
N PHE A 367 -3.80 -2.76 -39.58
CA PHE A 367 -4.64 -2.41 -38.42
C PHE A 367 -6.03 -3.03 -38.54
N LEU A 368 -6.64 -3.27 -37.40
CA LEU A 368 -8.01 -3.74 -37.29
C LEU A 368 -8.82 -2.80 -36.36
N VAL A 369 -10.05 -2.47 -36.78
CA VAL A 369 -10.98 -1.76 -35.90
C VAL A 369 -12.26 -2.59 -35.79
N ILE A 370 -12.81 -2.69 -34.58
CA ILE A 370 -14.07 -3.34 -34.26
C ILE A 370 -15.02 -2.25 -33.81
N LEU A 371 -16.18 -2.16 -34.51
CA LEU A 371 -17.19 -1.16 -34.29
C LEU A 371 -18.51 -1.85 -33.86
N PRO A 372 -18.73 -2.05 -32.56
CA PRO A 372 -20.00 -2.60 -32.08
C PRO A 372 -21.19 -1.70 -32.38
N MET A 373 -22.37 -2.30 -32.61
CA MET A 373 -23.64 -1.59 -32.93
C MET A 373 -23.50 -0.60 -34.08
N THR A 374 -22.75 -0.99 -35.12
CA THR A 374 -22.44 -0.15 -36.28
C THR A 374 -22.61 -0.99 -37.53
N THR A 375 -23.43 -0.53 -38.52
CA THR A 375 -23.58 -1.20 -39.82
C THR A 375 -22.33 -0.96 -40.69
N ALA A 376 -22.21 -1.74 -41.78
CA ALA A 376 -21.13 -1.54 -42.74
C ALA A 376 -21.16 -0.14 -43.35
N GLU A 377 -22.36 0.36 -43.68
CA GLU A 377 -22.58 1.69 -44.25
C GLU A 377 -22.22 2.81 -43.25
N GLU A 378 -22.53 2.64 -41.98
CA GLU A 378 -22.10 3.58 -40.90
C GLU A 378 -20.59 3.54 -40.68
N ALA A 379 -19.99 2.35 -40.82
CA ALA A 379 -18.52 2.19 -40.70
C ALA A 379 -17.77 2.95 -41.80
N VAL A 380 -18.36 3.14 -43.00
CA VAL A 380 -17.81 4.00 -44.06
C VAL A 380 -17.61 5.43 -43.57
N THR A 381 -18.56 5.95 -42.77
CA THR A 381 -18.43 7.30 -42.18
C THR A 381 -17.23 7.41 -41.22
N PHE A 382 -17.04 6.38 -40.38
CA PHE A 382 -15.85 6.29 -39.52
C PHE A 382 -14.57 6.29 -40.35
N VAL A 383 -14.51 5.42 -41.37
CA VAL A 383 -13.36 5.26 -42.25
C VAL A 383 -12.99 6.56 -42.97
N GLN A 384 -13.95 7.26 -43.57
CA GLN A 384 -13.73 8.55 -44.25
C GLN A 384 -13.16 9.62 -43.29
N ARG A 385 -13.63 9.62 -42.06
CA ARG A 385 -13.09 10.53 -41.04
C ARG A 385 -11.66 10.16 -40.69
N ALA A 386 -11.33 8.87 -40.53
CA ALA A 386 -9.99 8.36 -40.27
C ALA A 386 -9.03 8.67 -41.44
N GLN A 387 -9.43 8.41 -42.71
CA GLN A 387 -8.63 8.74 -43.90
C GLN A 387 -8.30 10.23 -43.97
N ARG A 388 -9.28 11.12 -43.78
CA ARG A 388 -9.06 12.57 -43.75
C ARG A 388 -8.10 13.01 -42.63
N ALA A 389 -8.13 12.34 -41.49
CA ALA A 389 -7.25 12.64 -40.39
C ALA A 389 -5.83 12.12 -40.63
N VAL A 390 -5.71 10.92 -41.21
CA VAL A 390 -4.40 10.35 -41.62
C VAL A 390 -3.73 11.18 -42.70
N ALA A 391 -4.47 11.65 -43.71
CA ALA A 391 -3.96 12.53 -44.78
C ALA A 391 -3.42 13.89 -44.26
N ARG A 392 -3.65 14.25 -43.00
CA ARG A 392 -3.08 15.46 -42.38
C ARG A 392 -1.77 15.20 -41.65
N ILE A 393 -1.33 13.95 -41.58
CA ILE A 393 -0.04 13.61 -40.97
C ILE A 393 1.07 14.08 -41.92
N GLY A 394 1.91 14.99 -41.43
CA GLY A 394 3.11 15.41 -42.18
C GLY A 394 4.15 14.30 -42.21
N ILE A 395 4.67 14.01 -43.40
CA ILE A 395 5.80 13.10 -43.58
C ILE A 395 6.97 13.93 -44.13
N ASP A 396 8.15 13.77 -43.54
CA ASP A 396 9.38 14.43 -44.01
C ASP A 396 9.95 13.73 -45.27
N ALA A 397 9.08 13.43 -46.23
CA ALA A 397 9.39 12.77 -47.50
C ALA A 397 8.44 13.32 -48.57
N PRO A 398 8.73 14.47 -49.18
CA PRO A 398 7.87 15.12 -50.18
C PRO A 398 7.55 14.23 -51.38
N GLU A 399 8.46 13.32 -51.75
CA GLU A 399 8.33 12.38 -52.85
C GLU A 399 7.28 11.27 -52.57
N TYR A 400 6.98 10.98 -51.29
CA TYR A 400 5.97 10.02 -50.92
C TYR A 400 4.53 10.59 -50.98
N GLY A 401 4.40 11.89 -50.82
CA GLY A 401 3.09 12.56 -50.72
C GLY A 401 2.43 12.40 -49.34
N LEU A 402 1.11 12.36 -49.31
CA LEU A 402 0.34 12.18 -48.07
C LEU A 402 0.13 10.68 -47.79
N PRO A 403 0.15 10.25 -46.53
CA PRO A 403 -0.16 8.87 -46.20
C PRO A 403 -1.64 8.54 -46.51
N THR A 404 -1.85 7.41 -47.17
CA THR A 404 -3.19 6.92 -47.49
C THR A 404 -3.43 5.53 -46.95
N LEU A 405 -4.69 5.12 -46.87
CA LEU A 405 -5.11 3.83 -46.35
C LEU A 405 -6.00 3.09 -47.34
N SER A 406 -5.67 1.85 -47.63
CA SER A 406 -6.61 0.89 -48.22
C SER A 406 -7.43 0.20 -47.16
N ILE A 407 -8.74 0.06 -47.35
CA ILE A 407 -9.65 -0.36 -46.27
C ILE A 407 -10.69 -1.34 -46.78
N GLY A 408 -10.88 -2.43 -46.00
CA GLY A 408 -11.96 -3.39 -46.20
C GLY A 408 -12.90 -3.42 -45.00
N ILE A 409 -14.21 -3.38 -45.23
CA ILE A 409 -15.25 -3.40 -44.20
C ILE A 409 -16.10 -4.65 -44.34
N ALA A 410 -16.30 -5.37 -43.25
CA ALA A 410 -17.25 -6.46 -43.14
C ALA A 410 -18.16 -6.29 -41.92
N GLU A 411 -19.39 -6.78 -42.02
CA GLU A 411 -20.43 -6.67 -40.99
C GLU A 411 -20.88 -8.07 -40.55
N ALA A 412 -20.95 -8.29 -39.28
CA ALA A 412 -21.55 -9.48 -38.68
C ALA A 412 -22.99 -9.21 -38.27
N PRO A 413 -23.94 -10.15 -38.52
CA PRO A 413 -23.69 -11.48 -39.05
C PRO A 413 -23.70 -11.59 -40.59
N ARG A 414 -23.97 -10.53 -41.32
CA ARG A 414 -24.24 -10.47 -42.77
C ARG A 414 -23.11 -11.09 -43.61
N HIS A 415 -21.85 -10.73 -43.34
CA HIS A 415 -20.69 -11.16 -44.07
C HIS A 415 -19.89 -12.28 -43.34
N GLY A 416 -20.40 -12.74 -42.20
CA GLY A 416 -19.83 -13.85 -41.44
C GLY A 416 -20.22 -13.83 -39.96
N PRO A 417 -20.73 -14.94 -39.41
CA PRO A 417 -21.12 -15.05 -38.00
C PRO A 417 -19.99 -15.49 -37.10
N THR A 418 -18.84 -15.86 -37.64
CA THR A 418 -17.63 -16.32 -36.88
C THR A 418 -16.45 -15.41 -37.17
N ARG A 419 -15.46 -15.43 -36.27
CA ARG A 419 -14.23 -14.67 -36.43
C ARG A 419 -13.56 -14.92 -37.77
N ASP A 420 -13.38 -16.18 -38.13
CA ASP A 420 -12.62 -16.55 -39.33
C ASP A 420 -13.33 -16.10 -40.60
N LEU A 421 -14.68 -16.18 -40.64
CA LEU A 421 -15.49 -15.74 -41.80
C LEU A 421 -15.50 -14.23 -41.94
N ILE A 422 -15.71 -13.49 -40.83
CA ILE A 422 -15.79 -12.02 -40.87
C ILE A 422 -14.43 -11.40 -41.21
N MET A 423 -13.33 -11.98 -40.67
CA MET A 423 -11.98 -11.55 -41.01
C MET A 423 -11.65 -11.83 -42.47
N ALA A 424 -11.96 -13.02 -42.96
CA ALA A 424 -11.75 -13.34 -44.39
C ALA A 424 -12.55 -12.41 -45.32
N ALA A 425 -13.79 -12.04 -44.95
CA ALA A 425 -14.59 -11.10 -45.69
C ALA A 425 -14.01 -9.68 -45.72
N ALA A 426 -13.52 -9.19 -44.55
CA ALA A 426 -12.84 -7.89 -44.45
C ALA A 426 -11.52 -7.86 -45.23
N ASP A 427 -10.71 -8.92 -45.16
CA ASP A 427 -9.47 -9.04 -45.90
C ASP A 427 -9.68 -9.13 -47.42
N ALA A 428 -10.71 -9.86 -47.88
CA ALA A 428 -11.08 -9.89 -49.28
C ALA A 428 -11.51 -8.49 -49.79
N ALA A 429 -12.27 -7.72 -49.00
CA ALA A 429 -12.61 -6.34 -49.33
C ALA A 429 -11.37 -5.45 -49.35
N LEU A 430 -10.46 -5.56 -48.36
CA LEU A 430 -9.19 -4.83 -48.32
C LEU A 430 -8.32 -5.12 -49.56
N TYR A 431 -8.27 -6.36 -49.96
CA TYR A 431 -7.57 -6.75 -51.19
C TYR A 431 -8.16 -6.11 -52.46
N ARG A 432 -9.49 -6.01 -52.54
CA ARG A 432 -10.15 -5.27 -53.66
C ARG A 432 -9.79 -3.79 -53.65
N ALA A 433 -9.80 -3.15 -52.46
CA ALA A 433 -9.38 -1.75 -52.28
C ALA A 433 -7.95 -1.53 -52.79
N LYS A 434 -6.98 -2.41 -52.42
CA LYS A 434 -5.62 -2.35 -52.94
C LYS A 434 -5.51 -2.49 -54.46
N ARG A 435 -6.36 -3.33 -55.06
CA ARG A 435 -6.43 -3.51 -56.53
C ARG A 435 -7.14 -2.41 -57.25
N ALA A 436 -8.11 -1.74 -56.66
CA ALA A 436 -8.85 -0.63 -57.22
C ALA A 436 -8.04 0.68 -57.33
N GLY A 437 -6.80 0.70 -56.87
CA GLY A 437 -5.90 1.84 -57.00
C GLY A 437 -5.44 2.40 -55.65
N ARG A 438 -5.76 1.71 -54.51
CA ARG A 438 -5.48 2.15 -53.14
C ARG A 438 -6.28 3.41 -52.76
N ASP A 439 -5.98 3.97 -51.56
CA ASP A 439 -6.66 5.15 -50.98
C ASP A 439 -8.18 5.07 -51.10
N THR A 440 -8.74 3.90 -50.88
CA THR A 440 -10.17 3.63 -51.04
C THR A 440 -10.69 2.63 -50.03
N VAL A 441 -12.03 2.61 -49.91
CA VAL A 441 -12.76 1.68 -49.04
C VAL A 441 -13.62 0.75 -49.87
N GLU A 442 -13.58 -0.54 -49.56
CA GLU A 442 -14.45 -1.55 -50.15
C GLU A 442 -15.26 -2.27 -49.07
N LEU A 443 -16.52 -2.55 -49.37
CA LEU A 443 -17.39 -3.36 -48.51
C LEU A 443 -17.27 -4.85 -48.90
N ALA A 444 -17.37 -5.71 -47.91
CA ALA A 444 -17.48 -7.15 -48.17
C ALA A 444 -18.71 -7.47 -48.99
N GLU A 445 -18.63 -8.49 -49.81
CA GLU A 445 -19.75 -9.03 -50.55
C GLU A 445 -20.63 -9.90 -49.65
N ASP A 446 -21.93 -9.91 -49.87
CA ASP A 446 -22.85 -10.79 -49.15
C ASP A 446 -22.47 -12.26 -49.33
N LEU A 447 -22.61 -13.05 -48.27
CA LEU A 447 -22.38 -14.49 -48.31
C LEU A 447 -23.36 -15.23 -49.18
#